data_236d14cbf7380a050bc5cefec01dcd67
#
_entry.id   236d14cbf7380a050bc5cefec01dcd67
#
_cell.length_a   1.000
_cell.length_b   1.000
_cell.length_c   1.000
_cell.angle_alpha   90.00
_cell.angle_beta   90.00
_cell.angle_gamma   90.00
#
_symmetry.space_group_name_H-M   'P 1'
#
loop_
_entity.id
_entity.type
_entity.pdbx_description
1 polymer ?
#
loop_
_entity_poly.entity_id
_entity_poly.type
_entity_poly.pdbx_seq_one_letter_code
_entity_poly.pdbx_strand_id
1 'polypeptide(L)'
;MKKLELLCPAGDAEQLKMSVLYGADAVYLAGTSFGMRSFAGNFSPEELPKAVEFAHSHGVKVHVTVNTMPRNDEVDALPAYLEQLDSAKVDALILADLGAFTLAGKYAPHCQRHISTQQSISNYACAQAWFDLGAQRVVLARELSLPEIQTIRQKVSPELEIETFGHGAMCVSYSGRCLLSNYMTGRDSNRGACAQPCRYQYALVEEKRPGEYFPVFEDEKGTYILNSRDMCTIDHLKELMDAGIDCIKIEGRAKSPYYAAIVAGAYRHCIDDVFSGREPDPVWRDEVEHVSHRIYSTGFYFGHPGQYTENSRYIRQWQICAIVEQCDEKGLAVCSLRNKFHAGDQLEVVGPDVKPFAIRAGEMANEDGTPIDEPRTPQMKFTMKLPKAVPSHSILRRNVDLSAK
;
A
#
# COMPACT_ATOMS: atom_id res chain seq x y z
N MET A 1 10.82 -23.74 2.48
CA MET A 1 10.10 -22.46 2.61
C MET A 1 10.58 -21.56 1.49
N LYS A 2 9.69 -20.93 0.72
CA LYS A 2 10.03 -19.91 -0.29
C LYS A 2 9.99 -18.54 0.38
N LYS A 3 10.93 -17.64 0.03
CA LYS A 3 10.91 -16.27 0.53
C LYS A 3 9.71 -15.54 -0.06
N LEU A 4 8.96 -14.80 0.76
CA LEU A 4 7.86 -13.98 0.30
C LEU A 4 8.36 -12.82 -0.57
N GLU A 5 7.75 -12.64 -1.74
CA GLU A 5 7.89 -11.41 -2.52
C GLU A 5 7.10 -10.29 -1.82
N LEU A 6 7.72 -9.14 -1.63
CA LEU A 6 7.09 -7.95 -1.04
C LEU A 6 6.65 -7.00 -2.15
N LEU A 7 5.33 -6.91 -2.38
CA LEU A 7 4.71 -6.04 -3.37
C LEU A 7 4.19 -4.76 -2.71
N CYS A 8 4.84 -3.63 -3.00
CA CYS A 8 4.57 -2.34 -2.38
C CYS A 8 3.82 -1.37 -3.31
N PRO A 9 3.06 -0.41 -2.74
CA PRO A 9 2.32 0.56 -3.52
C PRO A 9 3.21 1.65 -4.12
N ALA A 10 2.85 2.13 -5.32
CA ALA A 10 3.42 3.30 -5.95
C ALA A 10 2.28 4.15 -6.56
N GLY A 11 1.79 5.14 -5.80
CA GLY A 11 0.74 6.06 -6.23
C GLY A 11 1.27 7.22 -7.05
N ASP A 12 2.52 7.61 -6.83
CA ASP A 12 3.23 8.67 -7.52
C ASP A 12 4.75 8.37 -7.55
N ALA A 13 5.53 9.24 -8.19
CA ALA A 13 6.97 9.06 -8.35
C ALA A 13 7.76 9.10 -7.02
N GLU A 14 7.30 9.87 -6.03
CA GLU A 14 7.95 9.90 -4.71
C GLU A 14 7.66 8.62 -3.94
N GLN A 15 6.42 8.16 -3.95
CA GLN A 15 6.03 6.90 -3.33
C GLN A 15 6.73 5.70 -3.98
N LEU A 16 6.88 5.70 -5.32
CA LEU A 16 7.66 4.70 -6.05
C LEU A 16 9.09 4.63 -5.51
N LYS A 17 9.79 5.76 -5.45
CA LYS A 17 11.17 5.82 -4.95
C LYS A 17 11.26 5.28 -3.53
N MET A 18 10.36 5.70 -2.65
CA MET A 18 10.32 5.24 -1.27
C MET A 18 10.09 3.73 -1.17
N SER A 19 9.11 3.18 -1.89
CA SER A 19 8.86 1.72 -1.89
C SER A 19 10.07 0.93 -2.38
N VAL A 20 10.69 1.36 -3.47
CA VAL A 20 11.88 0.70 -4.06
C VAL A 20 13.06 0.74 -3.10
N LEU A 21 13.41 1.91 -2.60
CA LEU A 21 14.61 2.09 -1.76
C LEU A 21 14.48 1.45 -0.37
N TYR A 22 13.25 1.30 0.14
CA TYR A 22 12.98 0.66 1.43
C TYR A 22 12.71 -0.85 1.31
N GLY A 23 12.98 -1.48 0.16
CA GLY A 23 13.14 -2.92 0.05
C GLY A 23 11.97 -3.69 -0.57
N ALA A 24 11.14 -3.05 -1.40
CA ALA A 24 10.18 -3.77 -2.23
C ALA A 24 10.89 -4.70 -3.22
N ASP A 25 10.37 -5.92 -3.42
CA ASP A 25 10.77 -6.81 -4.52
C ASP A 25 10.03 -6.45 -5.81
N ALA A 26 8.80 -5.94 -5.66
CA ALA A 26 7.99 -5.43 -6.74
C ALA A 26 7.15 -4.23 -6.28
N VAL A 27 6.80 -3.36 -7.21
CA VAL A 27 5.86 -2.26 -6.96
C VAL A 27 4.64 -2.37 -7.86
N TYR A 28 3.47 -1.96 -7.35
CA TYR A 28 2.28 -1.86 -8.19
C TYR A 28 1.80 -0.42 -8.30
N LEU A 29 1.54 -0.01 -9.53
CA LEU A 29 1.12 1.33 -9.88
C LEU A 29 -0.03 1.30 -10.88
N ALA A 30 -0.53 2.46 -11.27
CA ALA A 30 -1.50 2.60 -12.36
C ALA A 30 -1.09 3.71 -13.32
N GLY A 31 -1.44 3.54 -14.58
CA GLY A 31 -1.52 4.64 -15.51
C GLY A 31 -2.78 5.50 -15.26
N THR A 32 -2.98 6.49 -16.11
CA THR A 32 -4.13 7.40 -16.03
C THR A 32 -5.46 6.73 -16.42
N SER A 33 -5.40 5.55 -17.03
CA SER A 33 -6.57 4.80 -17.52
C SER A 33 -6.63 3.40 -16.92
N PHE A 34 -7.84 2.82 -16.83
CA PHE A 34 -8.15 1.44 -16.43
C PHE A 34 -7.66 0.99 -15.05
N GLY A 35 -7.10 1.89 -14.23
CA GLY A 35 -6.64 1.61 -12.88
C GLY A 35 -7.66 1.99 -11.81
N MET A 36 -7.81 1.16 -10.78
CA MET A 36 -8.52 1.54 -9.55
C MET A 36 -7.76 2.64 -8.81
N ARG A 37 -8.45 3.46 -8.01
CA ARG A 37 -7.87 4.63 -7.31
C ARG A 37 -7.55 5.80 -8.26
N SER A 38 -8.54 6.23 -9.04
CA SER A 38 -8.45 7.40 -9.93
C SER A 38 -8.00 8.70 -9.23
N PHE A 39 -8.12 8.77 -7.90
CA PHE A 39 -7.67 9.91 -7.07
C PHE A 39 -6.24 9.77 -6.53
N ALA A 40 -5.53 8.67 -6.77
CA ALA A 40 -4.09 8.60 -6.56
C ALA A 40 -3.39 9.37 -7.70
N GLY A 41 -2.12 9.73 -7.50
CA GLY A 41 -1.36 10.50 -8.50
C GLY A 41 -1.36 9.86 -9.89
N ASN A 42 -1.21 8.53 -9.95
CA ASN A 42 -1.09 7.73 -11.18
C ASN A 42 0.04 8.22 -12.10
N PHE A 43 0.43 7.43 -13.07
CA PHE A 43 1.55 7.75 -13.96
C PHE A 43 1.03 8.09 -15.35
N SER A 44 1.47 9.22 -15.90
CA SER A 44 1.20 9.57 -17.27
C SER A 44 1.94 8.62 -18.25
N PRO A 45 1.55 8.60 -19.53
CA PRO A 45 2.26 7.83 -20.55
C PRO A 45 3.76 8.15 -20.65
N GLU A 46 4.16 9.38 -20.34
CA GLU A 46 5.55 9.86 -20.37
C GLU A 46 6.31 9.52 -19.08
N GLU A 47 5.62 9.41 -17.96
CA GLU A 47 6.21 9.10 -16.65
C GLU A 47 6.41 7.60 -16.46
N LEU A 48 5.51 6.78 -17.02
CA LEU A 48 5.52 5.32 -16.83
C LEU A 48 6.85 4.66 -17.25
N PRO A 49 7.42 4.92 -18.44
CA PRO A 49 8.71 4.34 -18.82
C PRO A 49 9.84 4.71 -17.85
N LYS A 50 9.85 5.95 -17.33
CA LYS A 50 10.85 6.41 -16.36
C LYS A 50 10.68 5.71 -15.02
N ALA A 51 9.44 5.46 -14.60
CA ALA A 51 9.13 4.71 -13.39
C ALA A 51 9.62 3.25 -13.49
N VAL A 52 9.39 2.61 -14.64
CA VAL A 52 9.86 1.25 -14.93
C VAL A 52 11.39 1.20 -14.95
N GLU A 53 12.05 2.10 -15.66
CA GLU A 53 13.50 2.19 -15.72
C GLU A 53 14.13 2.37 -14.33
N PHE A 54 13.57 3.27 -13.51
CA PHE A 54 14.02 3.48 -12.13
C PHE A 54 13.89 2.20 -11.29
N ALA A 55 12.74 1.55 -11.31
CA ALA A 55 12.51 0.32 -10.54
C ALA A 55 13.47 -0.80 -11.00
N HIS A 56 13.57 -1.02 -12.31
CA HIS A 56 14.44 -2.04 -12.89
C HIS A 56 15.93 -1.79 -12.60
N SER A 57 16.38 -0.53 -12.56
CA SER A 57 17.77 -0.18 -12.20
C SER A 57 18.11 -0.59 -10.75
N HIS A 58 17.10 -0.82 -9.91
CA HIS A 58 17.23 -1.31 -8.54
C HIS A 58 16.85 -2.81 -8.41
N GLY A 59 16.60 -3.51 -9.51
CA GLY A 59 16.19 -4.93 -9.52
C GLY A 59 14.74 -5.17 -9.06
N VAL A 60 13.89 -4.14 -9.04
CA VAL A 60 12.50 -4.18 -8.58
C VAL A 60 11.56 -4.28 -9.77
N LYS A 61 10.61 -5.22 -9.73
CA LYS A 61 9.59 -5.42 -10.77
C LYS A 61 8.49 -4.37 -10.69
N VAL A 62 7.85 -4.11 -11.84
CA VAL A 62 6.73 -3.17 -11.94
C VAL A 62 5.46 -3.88 -12.42
N HIS A 63 4.41 -3.85 -11.60
CA HIS A 63 3.10 -4.39 -11.94
C HIS A 63 2.11 -3.24 -12.16
N VAL A 64 1.44 -3.20 -13.31
CA VAL A 64 0.46 -2.15 -13.62
C VAL A 64 -0.95 -2.66 -13.44
N THR A 65 -1.76 -1.90 -12.69
CA THR A 65 -3.19 -2.24 -12.52
C THR A 65 -4.00 -1.83 -13.74
N VAL A 66 -4.66 -2.82 -14.35
CA VAL A 66 -5.67 -2.67 -15.41
C VAL A 66 -6.94 -3.38 -14.91
N ASN A 67 -7.41 -2.93 -13.74
CA ASN A 67 -8.34 -3.69 -12.91
C ASN A 67 -9.67 -2.97 -12.64
N THR A 68 -10.03 -2.00 -13.45
CA THR A 68 -11.40 -1.49 -13.51
C THR A 68 -12.29 -2.49 -14.25
N MET A 69 -13.61 -2.35 -14.15
CA MET A 69 -14.59 -3.05 -14.99
C MET A 69 -14.90 -2.17 -16.22
N PRO A 70 -14.26 -2.38 -17.38
CA PRO A 70 -14.46 -1.53 -18.55
C PRO A 70 -15.87 -1.73 -19.12
N ARG A 71 -16.46 -0.66 -19.63
CA ARG A 71 -17.69 -0.70 -20.41
C ARG A 71 -17.39 -0.74 -21.89
N ASN A 72 -18.40 -1.01 -22.72
CA ASN A 72 -18.22 -1.16 -24.18
C ASN A 72 -17.54 0.04 -24.83
N ASP A 73 -17.82 1.26 -24.37
CA ASP A 73 -17.20 2.51 -24.84
C ASP A 73 -15.72 2.65 -24.46
N GLU A 74 -15.24 1.87 -23.51
CA GLU A 74 -13.85 1.87 -23.03
C GLU A 74 -13.02 0.73 -23.63
N VAL A 75 -13.67 -0.39 -24.02
CA VAL A 75 -12.97 -1.60 -24.48
C VAL A 75 -12.14 -1.35 -25.73
N ASP A 76 -12.59 -0.49 -26.64
CA ASP A 76 -11.89 -0.20 -27.88
C ASP A 76 -10.54 0.52 -27.66
N ALA A 77 -10.37 1.16 -26.52
CA ALA A 77 -9.10 1.82 -26.15
C ALA A 77 -8.10 0.87 -25.47
N LEU A 78 -8.53 -0.31 -24.98
CA LEU A 78 -7.66 -1.27 -24.29
C LEU A 78 -6.49 -1.77 -25.13
N PRO A 79 -6.64 -2.15 -26.42
CA PRO A 79 -5.52 -2.64 -27.22
C PRO A 79 -4.32 -1.67 -27.25
N ALA A 80 -4.56 -0.42 -27.58
CA ALA A 80 -3.49 0.59 -27.66
C ALA A 80 -2.83 0.84 -26.30
N TYR A 81 -3.61 0.84 -25.21
CA TYR A 81 -3.09 0.98 -23.87
C TYR A 81 -2.22 -0.22 -23.45
N LEU A 82 -2.64 -1.45 -23.77
CA LEU A 82 -1.88 -2.67 -23.48
C LEU A 82 -0.56 -2.72 -24.26
N GLU A 83 -0.56 -2.35 -25.55
CA GLU A 83 0.67 -2.22 -26.34
C GLU A 83 1.62 -1.19 -25.77
N GLN A 84 1.12 -0.08 -25.23
CA GLN A 84 1.93 0.92 -24.55
C GLN A 84 2.60 0.35 -23.29
N LEU A 85 1.87 -0.43 -22.47
CA LEU A 85 2.41 -1.06 -21.27
C LEU A 85 3.48 -2.10 -21.61
N ASP A 86 3.25 -2.93 -22.63
CA ASP A 86 4.21 -3.90 -23.13
C ASP A 86 5.49 -3.22 -23.64
N SER A 87 5.35 -2.15 -24.42
CA SER A 87 6.46 -1.35 -24.93
C SER A 87 7.26 -0.67 -23.81
N ALA A 88 6.61 -0.30 -22.72
CA ALA A 88 7.24 0.25 -21.51
C ALA A 88 7.96 -0.81 -20.67
N LYS A 89 7.92 -2.10 -21.08
CA LYS A 89 8.55 -3.24 -20.39
C LYS A 89 8.02 -3.45 -18.96
N VAL A 90 6.70 -3.28 -18.79
CA VAL A 90 6.03 -3.62 -17.54
C VAL A 90 6.11 -5.13 -17.31
N ASP A 91 6.42 -5.57 -16.09
CA ASP A 91 6.61 -7.00 -15.79
C ASP A 91 5.29 -7.75 -15.72
N ALA A 92 4.24 -7.13 -15.15
CA ALA A 92 2.94 -7.77 -15.00
C ALA A 92 1.77 -6.78 -15.08
N LEU A 93 0.62 -7.28 -15.55
CA LEU A 93 -0.66 -6.59 -15.56
C LEU A 93 -1.59 -7.23 -14.52
N ILE A 94 -2.15 -6.41 -13.63
CA ILE A 94 -3.13 -6.84 -12.63
C ILE A 94 -4.52 -6.59 -13.18
N LEU A 95 -5.23 -7.65 -13.55
CA LEU A 95 -6.46 -7.63 -14.37
C LEU A 95 -7.69 -8.12 -13.57
N ALA A 96 -8.85 -7.54 -13.80
CA ALA A 96 -10.09 -7.90 -13.12
C ALA A 96 -11.22 -8.31 -14.09
N ASP A 97 -11.06 -8.08 -15.37
CA ASP A 97 -12.05 -8.39 -16.40
C ASP A 97 -11.53 -9.47 -17.35
N LEU A 98 -12.38 -10.45 -17.68
CA LEU A 98 -11.98 -11.56 -18.56
C LEU A 98 -11.69 -11.10 -20.00
N GLY A 99 -12.42 -10.09 -20.49
CA GLY A 99 -12.16 -9.49 -21.81
C GLY A 99 -10.80 -8.79 -21.82
N ALA A 100 -10.52 -7.95 -20.81
CA ALA A 100 -9.22 -7.30 -20.64
C ALA A 100 -8.09 -8.32 -20.50
N PHE A 101 -8.30 -9.43 -19.77
CA PHE A 101 -7.35 -10.53 -19.64
C PHE A 101 -7.01 -11.19 -20.98
N THR A 102 -8.04 -11.43 -21.80
CA THR A 102 -7.88 -12.02 -23.13
C THR A 102 -7.15 -11.08 -24.09
N LEU A 103 -7.52 -9.79 -24.07
CA LEU A 103 -6.85 -8.76 -24.87
C LEU A 103 -5.38 -8.57 -24.43
N ALA A 104 -5.09 -8.62 -23.13
CA ALA A 104 -3.72 -8.54 -22.61
C ALA A 104 -2.82 -9.64 -23.17
N GLY A 105 -3.31 -10.89 -23.27
CA GLY A 105 -2.57 -11.98 -23.90
C GLY A 105 -2.22 -11.75 -25.38
N LYS A 106 -2.99 -10.90 -26.08
CA LYS A 106 -2.78 -10.57 -27.49
C LYS A 106 -1.92 -9.33 -27.69
N TYR A 107 -2.15 -8.27 -26.90
CA TYR A 107 -1.57 -6.94 -27.11
C TYR A 107 -0.45 -6.57 -26.13
N ALA A 108 -0.25 -7.38 -25.07
CA ALA A 108 0.88 -7.26 -24.14
C ALA A 108 1.47 -8.65 -23.84
N PRO A 109 1.99 -9.36 -24.86
CA PRO A 109 2.40 -10.77 -24.72
C PRO A 109 3.63 -10.98 -23.82
N HIS A 110 4.43 -9.94 -23.59
CA HIS A 110 5.61 -10.01 -22.72
C HIS A 110 5.29 -9.73 -21.25
N CYS A 111 4.13 -9.17 -20.95
CA CYS A 111 3.68 -8.92 -19.60
C CYS A 111 3.02 -10.16 -18.98
N GLN A 112 3.37 -10.51 -17.74
CA GLN A 112 2.62 -11.53 -16.98
C GLN A 112 1.20 -11.04 -16.70
N ARG A 113 0.25 -11.97 -16.62
CA ARG A 113 -1.17 -11.68 -16.33
C ARG A 113 -1.49 -12.15 -14.92
N HIS A 114 -1.70 -11.20 -14.01
CA HIS A 114 -2.06 -11.44 -12.62
C HIS A 114 -3.55 -11.14 -12.42
N ILE A 115 -4.27 -12.01 -11.73
CA ILE A 115 -5.70 -11.81 -11.50
C ILE A 115 -5.92 -11.00 -10.23
N SER A 116 -6.60 -9.88 -10.35
CA SER A 116 -6.89 -8.96 -9.24
C SER A 116 -7.79 -9.59 -8.18
N THR A 117 -7.62 -9.21 -6.93
CA THR A 117 -8.52 -9.54 -5.82
C THR A 117 -9.99 -9.16 -6.09
N GLN A 118 -10.26 -8.28 -7.06
CA GLN A 118 -11.61 -7.89 -7.48
C GLN A 118 -12.37 -9.03 -8.16
N GLN A 119 -11.69 -10.09 -8.59
CA GLN A 119 -12.34 -11.33 -9.03
C GLN A 119 -12.82 -12.19 -7.86
N SER A 120 -12.49 -11.80 -6.61
CA SER A 120 -12.96 -12.47 -5.40
C SER A 120 -12.68 -13.98 -5.42
N ILE A 121 -11.45 -14.36 -5.78
CA ILE A 121 -11.03 -15.77 -5.85
C ILE A 121 -10.97 -16.33 -4.44
N SER A 122 -11.90 -17.22 -4.12
CA SER A 122 -12.08 -17.79 -2.78
C SER A 122 -11.97 -19.32 -2.73
N ASN A 123 -11.62 -19.98 -3.84
CA ASN A 123 -11.49 -21.43 -3.87
C ASN A 123 -10.49 -21.89 -4.94
N TYR A 124 -9.99 -23.12 -4.77
CA TYR A 124 -8.97 -23.70 -5.65
C TYR A 124 -9.45 -23.92 -7.09
N ALA A 125 -10.73 -24.23 -7.31
CA ALA A 125 -11.26 -24.49 -8.65
C ALA A 125 -11.23 -23.19 -9.49
N CYS A 126 -11.60 -22.06 -8.89
CA CYS A 126 -11.53 -20.76 -9.55
C CYS A 126 -10.06 -20.35 -9.82
N ALA A 127 -9.17 -20.55 -8.83
CA ALA A 127 -7.74 -20.26 -8.98
C ALA A 127 -7.10 -21.08 -10.10
N GLN A 128 -7.39 -22.41 -10.15
CA GLN A 128 -6.90 -23.29 -11.20
C GLN A 128 -7.44 -22.92 -12.58
N ALA A 129 -8.74 -22.58 -12.68
CA ALA A 129 -9.32 -22.17 -13.95
C ALA A 129 -8.64 -20.92 -14.54
N TRP A 130 -8.26 -19.95 -13.70
CA TRP A 130 -7.49 -18.80 -14.17
C TRP A 130 -6.09 -19.20 -14.64
N PHE A 131 -5.42 -20.12 -13.94
CA PHE A 131 -4.14 -20.67 -14.37
C PHE A 131 -4.26 -21.37 -15.74
N ASP A 132 -5.28 -22.23 -15.92
CA ASP A 132 -5.52 -22.93 -17.17
C ASP A 132 -5.80 -21.97 -18.34
N LEU A 133 -6.36 -20.78 -18.07
CA LEU A 133 -6.51 -19.69 -19.03
C LEU A 133 -5.21 -18.92 -19.28
N GLY A 134 -4.14 -19.21 -18.52
CA GLY A 134 -2.81 -18.63 -18.69
C GLY A 134 -2.49 -17.47 -17.76
N ALA A 135 -3.13 -17.35 -16.60
CA ALA A 135 -2.69 -16.46 -15.53
C ALA A 135 -1.45 -17.04 -14.83
N GLN A 136 -0.48 -16.20 -14.52
CA GLN A 136 0.72 -16.59 -13.77
C GLN A 136 0.55 -16.43 -12.26
N ARG A 137 -0.34 -15.50 -11.83
CA ARG A 137 -0.59 -15.19 -10.42
C ARG A 137 -2.05 -14.88 -10.17
N VAL A 138 -2.54 -15.29 -9.01
CA VAL A 138 -3.87 -14.90 -8.50
C VAL A 138 -3.75 -14.17 -7.17
N VAL A 139 -4.45 -13.03 -7.06
CA VAL A 139 -4.61 -12.32 -5.79
C VAL A 139 -5.89 -12.81 -5.13
N LEU A 140 -5.75 -13.56 -4.04
CA LEU A 140 -6.89 -14.16 -3.36
C LEU A 140 -7.81 -13.12 -2.71
N ALA A 141 -9.05 -13.51 -2.47
CA ALA A 141 -9.99 -12.75 -1.66
C ALA A 141 -9.45 -12.57 -0.23
N ARG A 142 -9.68 -11.40 0.37
CA ARG A 142 -9.18 -11.05 1.72
C ARG A 142 -10.00 -11.68 2.84
N GLU A 143 -11.11 -12.29 2.51
CA GLU A 143 -12.07 -12.94 3.39
C GLU A 143 -11.71 -14.41 3.70
N LEU A 144 -10.60 -14.92 3.12
CA LEU A 144 -10.12 -16.28 3.36
C LEU A 144 -9.33 -16.40 4.65
N SER A 145 -9.54 -17.51 5.34
CA SER A 145 -8.69 -17.96 6.45
C SER A 145 -7.40 -18.62 5.93
N LEU A 146 -6.38 -18.70 6.78
CA LEU A 146 -5.12 -19.36 6.43
C LEU A 146 -5.28 -20.83 6.03
N PRO A 147 -6.11 -21.67 6.73
CA PRO A 147 -6.38 -23.04 6.30
C PRO A 147 -7.04 -23.16 4.92
N GLU A 148 -7.89 -22.19 4.54
CA GLU A 148 -8.47 -22.16 3.19
C GLU A 148 -7.41 -21.84 2.14
N ILE A 149 -6.50 -20.91 2.41
CA ILE A 149 -5.37 -20.58 1.53
C ILE A 149 -4.45 -21.79 1.37
N GLN A 150 -4.11 -22.49 2.46
CA GLN A 150 -3.34 -23.74 2.40
C GLN A 150 -4.03 -24.80 1.53
N THR A 151 -5.35 -24.92 1.64
CA THR A 151 -6.14 -25.84 0.82
C THR A 151 -6.09 -25.46 -0.67
N ILE A 152 -6.15 -24.16 -1.00
CA ILE A 152 -5.96 -23.66 -2.36
C ILE A 152 -4.58 -24.06 -2.85
N ARG A 153 -3.50 -23.73 -2.09
CA ARG A 153 -2.12 -24.02 -2.50
C ARG A 153 -1.89 -25.49 -2.78
N GLN A 154 -2.47 -26.39 -1.98
CA GLN A 154 -2.31 -27.84 -2.13
C GLN A 154 -3.02 -28.42 -3.38
N LYS A 155 -4.06 -27.74 -3.89
CA LYS A 155 -4.93 -28.23 -4.95
C LYS A 155 -4.73 -27.55 -6.30
N VAL A 156 -3.95 -26.47 -6.38
CA VAL A 156 -3.65 -25.80 -7.65
C VAL A 156 -2.25 -26.16 -8.14
N SER A 157 -1.97 -25.86 -9.42
CA SER A 157 -0.62 -26.02 -9.98
C SER A 157 0.44 -25.36 -9.09
N PRO A 158 1.59 -26.01 -8.85
CA PRO A 158 2.69 -25.40 -8.12
C PRO A 158 3.30 -24.19 -8.87
N GLU A 159 3.08 -24.07 -10.17
CA GLU A 159 3.53 -22.96 -11.01
C GLU A 159 2.65 -21.71 -10.85
N LEU A 160 1.41 -21.85 -10.37
CA LEU A 160 0.54 -20.73 -10.10
C LEU A 160 1.02 -20.00 -8.83
N GLU A 161 1.38 -18.73 -8.96
CA GLU A 161 1.72 -17.91 -7.80
C GLU A 161 0.47 -17.42 -7.06
N ILE A 162 0.53 -17.49 -5.73
CA ILE A 162 -0.52 -17.02 -4.83
C ILE A 162 -0.07 -15.72 -4.16
N GLU A 163 -0.81 -14.65 -4.41
CA GLU A 163 -0.64 -13.35 -3.77
C GLU A 163 -1.77 -13.10 -2.79
N THR A 164 -1.44 -12.55 -1.61
CA THR A 164 -2.42 -12.13 -0.59
C THR A 164 -2.08 -10.74 -0.06
N PHE A 165 -3.06 -10.06 0.55
CA PHE A 165 -2.76 -8.83 1.26
C PHE A 165 -2.12 -9.14 2.61
N GLY A 166 -1.09 -8.36 2.98
CA GLY A 166 -0.40 -8.45 4.27
C GLY A 166 -0.63 -7.23 5.16
N HIS A 167 -0.91 -6.06 4.55
CA HIS A 167 -1.02 -4.81 5.32
C HIS A 167 -1.91 -3.79 4.63
N GLY A 168 -2.54 -2.92 5.44
CA GLY A 168 -3.26 -1.75 5.00
C GLY A 168 -4.77 -1.82 5.12
N ALA A 169 -5.46 -0.90 4.46
CA ALA A 169 -6.89 -0.71 4.64
C ALA A 169 -7.72 -1.89 4.11
N MET A 170 -8.63 -2.39 4.94
CA MET A 170 -9.62 -3.40 4.56
C MET A 170 -10.89 -2.76 4.00
N CYS A 171 -11.58 -3.50 3.12
CA CYS A 171 -12.90 -3.14 2.62
C CYS A 171 -13.99 -3.85 3.44
N VAL A 172 -15.16 -3.22 3.60
CA VAL A 172 -16.32 -3.82 4.27
C VAL A 172 -16.99 -4.91 3.42
N SER A 173 -16.81 -4.85 2.11
CA SER A 173 -17.37 -5.81 1.14
C SER A 173 -16.26 -6.55 0.41
N TYR A 174 -16.60 -7.68 -0.19
CA TYR A 174 -15.74 -8.33 -1.18
C TYR A 174 -15.28 -7.31 -2.23
N SER A 175 -14.01 -7.35 -2.58
CA SER A 175 -13.42 -6.44 -3.57
C SER A 175 -14.15 -6.59 -4.92
N GLY A 176 -14.50 -5.47 -5.56
CA GLY A 176 -15.23 -5.47 -6.84
C GLY A 176 -16.72 -5.79 -6.75
N ARG A 177 -17.30 -5.90 -5.55
CA ARG A 177 -18.72 -6.27 -5.35
C ARG A 177 -19.53 -5.21 -4.61
N CYS A 178 -18.94 -4.08 -4.25
CA CYS A 178 -19.62 -3.05 -3.46
C CYS A 178 -20.33 -2.03 -4.35
N LEU A 179 -21.61 -1.78 -4.05
CA LEU A 179 -22.42 -0.74 -4.69
C LEU A 179 -22.71 0.45 -3.79
N LEU A 180 -22.28 0.42 -2.50
CA LEU A 180 -22.63 1.43 -1.52
C LEU A 180 -22.23 2.85 -1.95
N SER A 181 -21.00 3.00 -2.47
CA SER A 181 -20.52 4.29 -2.95
C SER A 181 -21.36 4.84 -4.12
N ASN A 182 -21.75 3.97 -5.05
CA ASN A 182 -22.59 4.37 -6.18
C ASN A 182 -23.97 4.84 -5.70
N TYR A 183 -24.65 4.05 -4.86
CA TYR A 183 -25.98 4.40 -4.35
C TYR A 183 -25.97 5.68 -3.51
N MET A 184 -24.96 5.89 -2.66
CA MET A 184 -24.96 7.03 -1.75
C MET A 184 -24.40 8.32 -2.35
N THR A 185 -23.54 8.24 -3.36
CA THR A 185 -22.77 9.39 -3.85
C THR A 185 -22.71 9.52 -5.37
N GLY A 186 -23.29 8.56 -6.11
CA GLY A 186 -23.17 8.48 -7.56
C GLY A 186 -21.77 8.08 -8.05
N ARG A 187 -20.80 7.82 -7.14
CA ARG A 187 -19.41 7.49 -7.47
C ARG A 187 -19.22 5.97 -7.47
N ASP A 188 -18.86 5.40 -8.63
CA ASP A 188 -18.73 3.96 -8.80
C ASP A 188 -17.41 3.44 -8.20
N SER A 189 -17.55 2.67 -7.12
CA SER A 189 -16.40 2.04 -6.43
C SER A 189 -15.69 1.00 -7.27
N ASN A 190 -16.40 0.31 -8.17
CA ASN A 190 -15.86 -0.76 -9.02
C ASN A 190 -15.13 -0.19 -10.26
N ARG A 191 -15.19 1.12 -10.45
CA ARG A 191 -14.51 1.86 -11.50
C ARG A 191 -13.49 2.88 -10.96
N GLY A 192 -13.03 2.69 -9.74
CA GLY A 192 -11.96 3.49 -9.13
C GLY A 192 -12.42 4.73 -8.37
N ALA A 193 -13.71 5.09 -8.39
CA ALA A 193 -14.22 6.35 -7.83
C ALA A 193 -14.84 6.20 -6.42
N CYS A 194 -14.43 5.22 -5.61
CA CYS A 194 -15.00 4.96 -4.29
C CYS A 194 -14.90 6.18 -3.35
N ALA A 195 -16.05 6.67 -2.88
CA ALA A 195 -16.14 7.74 -1.89
C ALA A 195 -15.92 7.28 -0.44
N GLN A 196 -15.79 5.97 -0.22
CA GLN A 196 -15.65 5.33 1.11
C GLN A 196 -16.81 5.62 2.08
N PRO A 197 -18.08 5.59 1.65
CA PRO A 197 -19.21 5.93 2.53
C PRO A 197 -19.34 4.97 3.73
N CYS A 198 -18.85 3.72 3.61
CA CYS A 198 -18.81 2.78 4.73
C CYS A 198 -17.97 3.26 5.92
N ARG A 199 -17.23 4.36 5.77
CA ARG A 199 -16.37 4.96 6.81
C ARG A 199 -16.94 6.26 7.38
N TYR A 200 -18.15 6.68 6.92
CA TYR A 200 -18.85 7.84 7.47
C TYR A 200 -19.58 7.43 8.74
N GLN A 201 -19.83 8.40 9.61
CA GLN A 201 -20.72 8.22 10.74
C GLN A 201 -22.16 8.36 10.26
N TYR A 202 -23.01 7.43 10.67
CA TYR A 202 -24.42 7.42 10.36
C TYR A 202 -25.27 7.31 11.61
N ALA A 203 -26.50 7.83 11.52
CA ALA A 203 -27.57 7.56 12.46
C ALA A 203 -28.83 7.24 11.66
N LEU A 204 -29.66 6.37 12.17
CA LEU A 204 -31.00 6.18 11.65
C LEU A 204 -31.89 7.27 12.19
N VAL A 205 -32.74 7.82 11.33
CA VAL A 205 -33.77 8.77 11.67
C VAL A 205 -35.10 8.17 11.27
N GLU A 206 -36.04 8.12 12.22
CA GLU A 206 -37.41 7.71 11.93
C GLU A 206 -38.20 8.90 11.44
N GLU A 207 -38.87 8.80 10.29
CA GLU A 207 -39.61 9.88 9.68
C GLU A 207 -40.66 10.49 10.62
N LYS A 208 -41.27 9.66 11.48
CA LYS A 208 -42.30 10.07 12.46
C LYS A 208 -41.74 10.68 13.74
N ARG A 209 -40.42 10.64 13.93
CA ARG A 209 -39.69 11.21 15.08
C ARG A 209 -38.54 12.09 14.61
N PRO A 210 -38.82 13.21 13.93
CA PRO A 210 -37.75 14.06 13.41
C PRO A 210 -36.97 14.69 14.56
N GLY A 211 -35.62 14.65 14.45
CA GLY A 211 -34.68 15.17 15.45
C GLY A 211 -34.17 14.14 16.46
N GLU A 212 -34.73 12.94 16.47
CA GLU A 212 -34.14 11.81 17.21
C GLU A 212 -33.20 11.02 16.31
N TYR A 213 -31.95 10.86 16.76
CA TYR A 213 -30.89 10.14 16.02
C TYR A 213 -30.56 8.85 16.74
N PHE A 214 -30.79 7.74 16.06
CA PHE A 214 -30.45 6.41 16.57
C PHE A 214 -29.08 6.02 16.00
N PRO A 215 -28.00 6.05 16.80
CA PRO A 215 -26.67 5.67 16.31
C PRO A 215 -26.68 4.22 15.83
N VAL A 216 -25.93 3.96 14.77
CA VAL A 216 -25.85 2.64 14.14
C VAL A 216 -24.61 1.94 14.66
N PHE A 217 -24.78 0.74 15.29
CA PHE A 217 -23.72 -0.07 15.85
C PHE A 217 -23.80 -1.49 15.29
N GLU A 218 -22.77 -2.29 15.47
CA GLU A 218 -22.82 -3.74 15.24
C GLU A 218 -22.88 -4.49 16.57
N ASP A 219 -23.75 -5.47 16.61
CA ASP A 219 -23.79 -6.47 17.66
C ASP A 219 -23.87 -7.89 17.06
N GLU A 220 -23.96 -8.91 17.90
CA GLU A 220 -24.05 -10.33 17.47
C GLU A 220 -25.29 -10.65 16.58
N LYS A 221 -26.19 -9.69 16.37
CA LYS A 221 -27.49 -9.90 15.72
C LYS A 221 -27.67 -9.13 14.40
N GLY A 222 -26.76 -8.22 14.03
CA GLY A 222 -26.93 -7.45 12.80
C GLY A 222 -25.75 -6.59 12.38
N THR A 223 -25.63 -6.37 11.08
CA THR A 223 -24.57 -5.57 10.47
C THR A 223 -25.06 -4.14 10.26
N TYR A 224 -24.30 -3.21 10.75
CA TYR A 224 -24.47 -1.77 10.62
C TYR A 224 -23.36 -1.23 9.72
N ILE A 225 -23.53 -0.05 9.08
CA ILE A 225 -22.51 0.51 8.15
C ILE A 225 -21.27 0.87 8.93
N LEU A 226 -20.12 0.23 8.67
CA LEU A 226 -19.07 0.11 9.66
C LEU A 226 -17.66 0.31 9.16
N ASN A 227 -16.81 0.70 10.10
CA ASN A 227 -15.42 1.04 9.95
C ASN A 227 -14.54 -0.20 10.10
N SER A 228 -14.12 -0.79 8.98
CA SER A 228 -13.20 -1.91 8.98
C SER A 228 -11.87 -1.53 9.64
N ARG A 229 -11.31 -2.43 10.44
CA ARG A 229 -9.94 -2.32 10.96
C ARG A 229 -8.94 -2.39 9.81
N ASP A 230 -7.78 -1.79 9.98
CA ASP A 230 -6.69 -1.97 9.03
C ASP A 230 -6.03 -3.35 9.25
N MET A 231 -5.50 -3.94 8.19
CA MET A 231 -4.82 -5.23 8.25
C MET A 231 -3.34 -5.03 8.59
N CYS A 232 -2.80 -5.89 9.47
CA CYS A 232 -1.37 -6.02 9.71
C CYS A 232 -1.05 -7.47 10.05
N THR A 233 -0.16 -8.09 9.28
CA THR A 233 0.25 -9.49 9.46
C THR A 233 1.74 -9.63 9.70
N ILE A 234 2.41 -8.57 10.12
CA ILE A 234 3.87 -8.54 10.29
C ILE A 234 4.36 -9.57 11.33
N ASP A 235 3.53 -9.87 12.33
CA ASP A 235 3.82 -10.87 13.37
C ASP A 235 3.59 -12.32 12.89
N HIS A 236 3.03 -12.53 11.69
CA HIS A 236 2.57 -13.82 11.18
C HIS A 236 3.23 -14.22 9.85
N LEU A 237 4.41 -13.64 9.54
CA LEU A 237 5.09 -13.88 8.27
C LEU A 237 5.48 -15.35 8.09
N LYS A 238 5.83 -16.03 9.19
CA LYS A 238 6.16 -17.45 9.14
C LYS A 238 4.96 -18.29 8.73
N GLU A 239 3.81 -18.06 9.33
CA GLU A 239 2.56 -18.77 9.04
C GLU A 239 2.11 -18.51 7.59
N LEU A 240 2.31 -17.29 7.08
CA LEU A 240 2.03 -16.97 5.67
C LEU A 240 2.95 -17.73 4.71
N MET A 241 4.26 -17.82 5.02
CA MET A 241 5.21 -18.62 4.25
C MET A 241 4.87 -20.12 4.29
N ASP A 242 4.51 -20.63 5.48
CA ASP A 242 4.15 -22.03 5.68
C ASP A 242 2.82 -22.37 4.98
N ALA A 243 1.93 -21.39 4.80
CA ALA A 243 0.71 -21.53 4.02
C ALA A 243 0.94 -21.63 2.50
N GLY A 244 2.18 -21.40 2.04
CA GLY A 244 2.56 -21.48 0.64
C GLY A 244 2.13 -20.25 -0.17
N ILE A 245 2.06 -19.09 0.48
CA ILE A 245 1.88 -17.80 -0.17
C ILE A 245 3.22 -17.40 -0.81
N ASP A 246 3.17 -16.93 -2.06
CA ASP A 246 4.36 -16.52 -2.81
C ASP A 246 4.65 -15.02 -2.65
N CYS A 247 3.60 -14.21 -2.55
CA CYS A 247 3.71 -12.75 -2.50
C CYS A 247 2.74 -12.15 -1.49
N ILE A 248 3.22 -11.19 -0.69
CA ILE A 248 2.37 -10.34 0.13
C ILE A 248 2.31 -8.91 -0.44
N LYS A 249 1.10 -8.37 -0.45
CA LYS A 249 0.80 -7.05 -0.97
C LYS A 249 0.49 -6.07 0.14
N ILE A 250 1.14 -4.92 0.09
CA ILE A 250 0.85 -3.78 0.97
C ILE A 250 -0.16 -2.86 0.27
N GLU A 251 -1.35 -2.67 0.86
CA GLU A 251 -2.32 -1.67 0.37
C GLU A 251 -1.92 -0.28 0.84
N GLY A 252 -1.82 0.67 -0.09
CA GLY A 252 -1.40 2.00 0.30
C GLY A 252 -1.21 3.02 -0.83
N ARG A 253 -1.69 2.77 -2.07
CA ARG A 253 -1.49 3.71 -3.18
C ARG A 253 -2.03 5.13 -2.92
N ALA A 254 -3.07 5.26 -2.09
CA ALA A 254 -3.63 6.55 -1.68
C ALA A 254 -3.05 7.05 -0.33
N LYS A 255 -2.03 6.40 0.19
CA LYS A 255 -1.29 6.82 1.40
C LYS A 255 -0.08 7.67 1.01
N SER A 256 0.58 8.27 2.00
CA SER A 256 1.78 9.11 1.76
C SER A 256 3.02 8.27 1.39
N PRO A 257 4.03 8.89 0.74
CA PRO A 257 5.34 8.26 0.54
C PRO A 257 5.99 7.81 1.86
N TYR A 258 5.79 8.55 2.95
CA TYR A 258 6.22 8.16 4.29
C TYR A 258 5.64 6.81 4.74
N TYR A 259 4.33 6.61 4.53
CA TYR A 259 3.68 5.33 4.83
C TYR A 259 4.31 4.19 4.04
N ALA A 260 4.50 4.37 2.73
CA ALA A 260 5.06 3.34 1.86
C ALA A 260 6.48 2.96 2.27
N ALA A 261 7.34 3.95 2.58
CA ALA A 261 8.69 3.74 3.04
C ALA A 261 8.74 2.91 4.33
N ILE A 262 8.03 3.37 5.36
CA ILE A 262 8.11 2.76 6.69
C ILE A 262 7.54 1.34 6.67
N VAL A 263 6.39 1.12 6.02
CA VAL A 263 5.78 -0.21 5.95
C VAL A 263 6.62 -1.15 5.09
N ALA A 264 7.16 -0.69 3.94
CA ALA A 264 8.04 -1.51 3.11
C ALA A 264 9.30 -1.93 3.89
N GLY A 265 9.97 -1.00 4.56
CA GLY A 265 11.17 -1.27 5.36
C GLY A 265 10.90 -2.27 6.48
N ALA A 266 9.83 -2.05 7.24
CA ALA A 266 9.43 -2.95 8.32
C ALA A 266 9.20 -4.38 7.83
N TYR A 267 8.37 -4.54 6.80
CA TYR A 267 8.10 -5.86 6.22
C TYR A 267 9.34 -6.50 5.59
N ARG A 268 10.18 -5.73 4.89
CA ARG A 268 11.41 -6.27 4.29
C ARG A 268 12.32 -6.89 5.33
N HIS A 269 12.63 -6.16 6.40
CA HIS A 269 13.50 -6.67 7.46
C HIS A 269 12.90 -7.87 8.17
N CYS A 270 11.61 -7.83 8.52
CA CYS A 270 10.94 -8.95 9.17
C CYS A 270 10.85 -10.20 8.26
N ILE A 271 10.59 -10.04 6.96
CA ILE A 271 10.61 -11.15 5.98
C ILE A 271 12.00 -11.78 5.91
N ASP A 272 13.05 -10.97 5.87
CA ASP A 272 14.43 -11.46 5.76
C ASP A 272 14.88 -12.19 7.02
N ASP A 273 14.49 -11.70 8.20
CA ASP A 273 14.76 -12.37 9.46
C ASP A 273 14.05 -13.72 9.53
N VAL A 274 12.73 -13.78 9.30
CA VAL A 274 11.95 -15.02 9.32
C VAL A 274 12.47 -16.02 8.28
N PHE A 275 12.75 -15.58 7.06
CA PHE A 275 13.26 -16.44 6.00
C PHE A 275 14.63 -17.03 6.36
N SER A 276 15.45 -16.27 7.08
CA SER A 276 16.77 -16.70 7.58
C SER A 276 16.68 -17.52 8.88
N GLY A 277 15.50 -17.81 9.38
CA GLY A 277 15.27 -18.54 10.62
C GLY A 277 15.58 -17.75 11.89
N ARG A 278 15.62 -16.42 11.79
CA ARG A 278 15.79 -15.51 12.95
C ARG A 278 14.43 -14.96 13.40
N GLU A 279 14.34 -14.63 14.69
CA GLU A 279 13.23 -13.83 15.19
C GLU A 279 13.34 -12.39 14.65
N PRO A 280 12.25 -11.79 14.15
CA PRO A 280 12.24 -10.40 13.71
C PRO A 280 12.68 -9.44 14.81
N ASP A 281 13.53 -8.48 14.48
CA ASP A 281 13.92 -7.43 15.41
C ASP A 281 12.70 -6.56 15.77
N PRO A 282 12.34 -6.44 17.06
CA PRO A 282 11.18 -5.67 17.50
C PRO A 282 11.13 -4.23 16.99
N VAL A 283 12.31 -3.62 16.75
CA VAL A 283 12.41 -2.26 16.20
C VAL A 283 11.68 -2.15 14.85
N TRP A 284 11.83 -3.14 13.98
CA TRP A 284 11.16 -3.12 12.67
C TRP A 284 9.68 -3.46 12.78
N ARG A 285 9.34 -4.38 13.68
CA ARG A 285 7.92 -4.72 13.95
C ARG A 285 7.15 -3.48 14.42
N ASP A 286 7.76 -2.67 15.28
CA ASP A 286 7.10 -1.50 15.87
C ASP A 286 6.95 -0.33 14.87
N GLU A 287 7.73 -0.32 13.79
CA GLU A 287 7.65 0.72 12.75
C GLU A 287 6.26 0.84 12.11
N VAL A 288 5.49 -0.25 12.00
CA VAL A 288 4.15 -0.18 11.43
C VAL A 288 3.15 0.64 12.28
N GLU A 289 3.45 0.87 13.56
CA GLU A 289 2.67 1.74 14.44
C GLU A 289 3.01 3.23 14.24
N HIS A 290 4.12 3.53 13.56
CA HIS A 290 4.62 4.90 13.35
C HIS A 290 4.03 5.57 12.10
N VAL A 291 3.13 4.89 11.40
CA VAL A 291 2.41 5.44 10.25
C VAL A 291 0.95 5.75 10.59
N SER A 292 0.24 6.44 9.68
CA SER A 292 -1.20 6.69 9.87
C SER A 292 -2.01 5.43 9.59
N HIS A 293 -2.60 4.85 10.62
CA HIS A 293 -3.37 3.61 10.55
C HIS A 293 -4.62 3.67 11.44
N ARG A 294 -5.53 2.72 11.28
CA ARG A 294 -6.57 2.38 12.25
C ARG A 294 -6.10 1.24 13.13
N ILE A 295 -6.88 0.89 14.15
CA ILE A 295 -6.61 -0.30 14.93
C ILE A 295 -6.42 -1.49 13.99
N TYR A 296 -5.33 -2.22 14.19
CA TYR A 296 -4.95 -3.34 13.37
C TYR A 296 -5.75 -4.61 13.70
N SER A 297 -5.86 -5.47 12.70
CA SER A 297 -6.31 -6.85 12.81
C SER A 297 -5.53 -7.71 11.83
N THR A 298 -5.62 -9.02 11.95
CA THR A 298 -5.03 -9.97 10.99
C THR A 298 -5.94 -10.25 9.78
N GLY A 299 -6.99 -9.42 9.57
CA GLY A 299 -8.03 -9.75 8.61
C GLY A 299 -8.73 -11.06 9.02
N PHE A 300 -9.11 -11.86 8.03
CA PHE A 300 -9.78 -13.14 8.25
C PHE A 300 -8.82 -14.34 8.45
N TYR A 301 -7.51 -14.15 8.40
CA TYR A 301 -6.55 -15.27 8.42
C TYR A 301 -6.67 -16.14 9.66
N PHE A 302 -6.94 -15.54 10.83
CA PHE A 302 -7.04 -16.23 12.11
C PHE A 302 -8.46 -16.14 12.73
N GLY A 303 -9.45 -15.73 11.94
CA GLY A 303 -10.84 -15.63 12.38
C GLY A 303 -11.47 -14.31 11.94
N HIS A 304 -12.68 -14.03 12.41
CA HIS A 304 -13.39 -12.80 12.03
C HIS A 304 -12.70 -11.55 12.63
N PRO A 305 -12.34 -10.54 11.80
CA PRO A 305 -11.54 -9.39 12.25
C PRO A 305 -12.31 -8.43 13.16
N GLY A 306 -13.63 -8.55 13.25
CA GLY A 306 -14.50 -7.57 13.88
C GLY A 306 -14.48 -6.21 13.19
N GLN A 307 -15.20 -5.28 13.78
CA GLN A 307 -15.27 -3.88 13.32
C GLN A 307 -14.79 -2.97 14.45
N TYR A 308 -14.37 -1.76 14.09
CA TYR A 308 -14.03 -0.75 15.07
C TYR A 308 -15.16 0.28 15.15
N THR A 309 -15.94 0.22 16.20
CA THR A 309 -17.20 0.97 16.33
C THR A 309 -17.06 2.29 17.10
N GLU A 310 -15.96 2.52 17.82
CA GLU A 310 -15.81 3.70 18.66
C GLU A 310 -15.66 5.00 17.86
N ASN A 311 -14.88 4.98 16.78
CA ASN A 311 -14.71 6.13 15.90
C ASN A 311 -14.06 5.73 14.56
N SER A 312 -14.08 6.64 13.58
CA SER A 312 -13.44 6.45 12.27
C SER A 312 -12.05 7.10 12.16
N ARG A 313 -11.50 7.58 13.29
CA ARG A 313 -10.25 8.34 13.29
C ARG A 313 -9.06 7.42 13.03
N TYR A 314 -8.04 8.00 12.39
CA TYR A 314 -6.73 7.38 12.25
C TYR A 314 -5.87 7.70 13.47
N ILE A 315 -5.12 6.72 13.93
CA ILE A 315 -4.02 6.91 14.87
C ILE A 315 -2.89 7.59 14.09
N ARG A 316 -2.40 8.73 14.59
CA ARG A 316 -1.37 9.55 13.94
C ARG A 316 -0.46 10.13 15.00
N GLN A 317 0.42 9.31 15.54
CA GLN A 317 1.34 9.73 16.60
C GLN A 317 2.70 10.21 16.08
N TRP A 318 2.98 9.99 14.80
CA TRP A 318 4.24 10.36 14.18
C TRP A 318 4.03 11.29 12.99
N GLN A 319 4.95 12.22 12.84
CA GLN A 319 4.95 13.21 11.77
C GLN A 319 6.31 13.23 11.07
N ILE A 320 6.31 13.08 9.75
CA ILE A 320 7.49 13.34 8.95
C ILE A 320 7.85 14.83 9.03
N CYS A 321 9.12 15.15 9.28
CA CYS A 321 9.64 16.51 9.32
C CYS A 321 10.39 16.86 8.04
N ALA A 322 11.28 15.99 7.58
CA ALA A 322 12.06 16.22 6.36
C ALA A 322 12.52 14.90 5.74
N ILE A 323 12.96 14.97 4.48
CA ILE A 323 13.62 13.88 3.77
C ILE A 323 15.05 14.32 3.47
N VAL A 324 16.03 13.47 3.74
CA VAL A 324 17.42 13.68 3.38
C VAL A 324 17.59 13.44 1.88
N GLU A 325 17.98 14.46 1.14
CA GLU A 325 18.28 14.33 -0.29
C GLU A 325 19.71 13.82 -0.52
N GLN A 326 20.65 14.35 0.27
CA GLN A 326 22.07 13.98 0.25
C GLN A 326 22.65 14.07 1.65
N CYS A 327 23.66 13.26 1.94
CA CYS A 327 24.41 13.34 3.18
C CYS A 327 25.87 12.97 2.89
N ASP A 328 26.82 13.82 3.35
CA ASP A 328 28.22 13.53 3.21
C ASP A 328 28.72 12.53 4.27
N GLU A 329 29.93 12.03 4.11
CA GLU A 329 30.56 11.08 5.05
C GLU A 329 30.68 11.64 6.48
N LYS A 330 30.71 12.96 6.63
CA LYS A 330 30.78 13.64 7.91
C LYS A 330 29.41 13.87 8.53
N GLY A 331 28.31 13.51 7.85
CA GLY A 331 26.94 13.66 8.31
C GLY A 331 26.33 15.05 8.03
N LEU A 332 26.90 15.88 7.16
CA LEU A 332 26.22 17.10 6.71
C LEU A 332 25.14 16.70 5.71
N ALA A 333 23.90 16.84 6.10
CA ALA A 333 22.75 16.46 5.31
C ALA A 333 22.09 17.66 4.63
N VAL A 334 21.77 17.53 3.35
CA VAL A 334 20.84 18.40 2.61
C VAL A 334 19.47 17.77 2.72
N CYS A 335 18.52 18.48 3.31
CA CYS A 335 17.18 18.01 3.62
C CYS A 335 16.12 18.82 2.87
N SER A 336 15.00 18.18 2.53
CA SER A 336 13.79 18.79 1.99
C SER A 336 12.68 18.74 3.03
N LEU A 337 12.18 19.92 3.44
CA LEU A 337 11.16 20.07 4.47
C LEU A 337 9.83 19.42 4.06
N ARG A 338 9.18 18.76 5.02
CA ARG A 338 7.79 18.27 4.91
C ARG A 338 6.87 18.92 5.95
N ASN A 339 7.33 19.03 7.19
CA ASN A 339 6.61 19.71 8.26
C ASN A 339 7.59 20.50 9.14
N LYS A 340 7.16 21.63 9.65
CA LYS A 340 7.97 22.53 10.47
C LYS A 340 8.48 21.87 11.73
N PHE A 341 9.72 22.19 12.07
CA PHE A 341 10.36 21.86 13.34
C PHE A 341 11.43 22.92 13.65
N HIS A 342 11.93 22.95 14.86
CA HIS A 342 12.89 23.94 15.33
C HIS A 342 14.24 23.30 15.69
N ALA A 343 15.29 24.11 15.67
CA ALA A 343 16.55 23.71 16.26
C ALA A 343 16.33 23.32 17.74
N GLY A 344 16.94 22.21 18.16
CA GLY A 344 16.75 21.64 19.50
C GLY A 344 15.60 20.67 19.65
N ASP A 345 14.67 20.55 18.67
CA ASP A 345 13.59 19.56 18.72
C ASP A 345 14.15 18.12 18.76
N GLN A 346 13.45 17.25 19.48
CA GLN A 346 13.71 15.81 19.45
C GLN A 346 13.17 15.22 18.15
N LEU A 347 14.04 14.63 17.37
CA LEU A 347 13.73 13.96 16.12
C LEU A 347 14.24 12.52 16.14
N GLU A 348 13.77 11.75 15.20
CA GLU A 348 14.27 10.42 14.89
C GLU A 348 14.60 10.32 13.40
N VAL A 349 15.69 9.66 13.09
CA VAL A 349 16.11 9.36 11.72
C VAL A 349 15.89 7.89 11.44
N VAL A 350 15.20 7.58 10.34
CA VAL A 350 15.03 6.25 9.80
C VAL A 350 15.32 6.26 8.29
N GLY A 351 15.97 5.26 7.76
CA GLY A 351 16.36 5.24 6.35
C GLY A 351 16.38 3.85 5.74
N PRO A 352 16.63 3.76 4.43
CA PRO A 352 16.90 2.47 3.79
C PRO A 352 18.01 1.73 4.53
N ASP A 353 17.72 0.54 5.07
CA ASP A 353 18.64 -0.30 5.87
C ASP A 353 19.25 0.40 7.11
N VAL A 354 18.66 1.50 7.57
CA VAL A 354 19.10 2.21 8.76
C VAL A 354 18.05 2.11 9.85
N LYS A 355 18.40 1.42 10.94
CA LYS A 355 17.55 1.35 12.14
C LYS A 355 17.26 2.75 12.66
N PRO A 356 16.04 3.01 13.14
CA PRO A 356 15.67 4.27 13.76
C PRO A 356 16.64 4.65 14.87
N PHE A 357 17.03 5.92 14.91
CA PHE A 357 17.84 6.46 16.00
C PHE A 357 17.46 7.91 16.31
N ALA A 358 17.42 8.23 17.59
CA ALA A 358 17.06 9.56 18.08
C ALA A 358 18.20 10.57 17.85
N ILE A 359 17.81 11.79 17.49
CA ILE A 359 18.70 12.94 17.40
C ILE A 359 18.03 14.15 18.04
N ARG A 360 18.84 15.17 18.32
CA ARG A 360 18.35 16.53 18.55
C ARG A 360 18.66 17.36 17.30
N ALA A 361 17.65 18.06 16.76
CA ALA A 361 17.84 18.92 15.61
C ALA A 361 18.95 19.95 15.90
N GLY A 362 20.01 19.89 15.11
CA GLY A 362 21.17 20.75 15.24
C GLY A 362 20.96 22.12 14.58
N GLU A 363 22.06 22.84 14.42
CA GLU A 363 22.10 24.08 13.64
C GLU A 363 21.70 23.78 12.19
N MET A 364 20.86 24.66 11.64
CA MET A 364 20.36 24.57 10.26
C MET A 364 20.76 25.81 9.48
N ALA A 365 20.99 25.64 8.20
CA ALA A 365 21.19 26.75 7.26
C ALA A 365 20.35 26.54 5.99
N ASN A 366 19.88 27.62 5.38
CA ASN A 366 19.22 27.56 4.08
C ASN A 366 20.23 27.30 2.94
N GLU A 367 19.78 27.31 1.69
CA GLU A 367 20.62 26.96 0.52
C GLU A 367 21.79 27.94 0.30
N ASP A 368 21.68 29.19 0.73
CA ASP A 368 22.76 30.19 0.64
C ASP A 368 23.72 30.16 1.83
N GLY A 369 23.54 29.25 2.78
CA GLY A 369 24.37 29.08 3.98
C GLY A 369 23.99 30.01 5.13
N THR A 370 22.91 30.79 5.01
CA THR A 370 22.43 31.63 6.12
C THR A 370 21.83 30.75 7.24
N PRO A 371 22.27 30.91 8.53
CA PRO A 371 21.70 30.18 9.64
C PRO A 371 20.19 30.44 9.81
N ILE A 372 19.44 29.40 10.11
CA ILE A 372 18.00 29.44 10.37
C ILE A 372 17.65 28.63 11.62
N ASP A 373 16.67 29.11 12.42
CA ASP A 373 16.15 28.37 13.56
C ASP A 373 15.07 27.35 13.18
N GLU A 374 14.36 27.63 12.07
CA GLU A 374 13.30 26.77 11.53
C GLU A 374 13.23 26.86 10.00
N PRO A 375 13.09 25.76 9.28
CA PRO A 375 12.70 25.79 7.87
C PRO A 375 11.17 26.04 7.77
N ARG A 376 10.73 26.94 6.86
CA ARG A 376 9.37 27.53 6.92
C ARG A 376 8.42 27.10 5.81
N THR A 377 8.94 26.91 4.61
CA THR A 377 8.10 26.63 3.43
C THR A 377 8.16 25.16 3.05
N PRO A 378 7.02 24.54 2.65
CA PRO A 378 7.02 23.16 2.16
C PRO A 378 8.06 22.94 1.06
N GLN A 379 8.78 21.82 1.13
CA GLN A 379 9.86 21.43 0.21
C GLN A 379 11.09 22.38 0.23
N MET A 380 11.15 23.33 1.16
CA MET A 380 12.36 24.14 1.36
C MET A 380 13.55 23.23 1.59
N LYS A 381 14.64 23.49 0.89
CA LYS A 381 15.92 22.84 1.11
C LYS A 381 16.70 23.57 2.21
N PHE A 382 17.32 22.78 3.06
CA PHE A 382 18.16 23.27 4.14
C PHE A 382 19.26 22.25 4.47
N THR A 383 20.30 22.68 5.10
CA THR A 383 21.35 21.81 5.60
C THR A 383 21.25 21.63 7.11
N MET A 384 21.55 20.45 7.60
CA MET A 384 21.64 20.13 9.02
C MET A 384 22.72 19.07 9.27
N LYS A 385 23.41 19.19 10.39
CA LYS A 385 24.41 18.20 10.81
C LYS A 385 23.73 17.03 11.52
N LEU A 386 23.93 15.83 11.01
CA LEU A 386 23.55 14.57 11.63
C LEU A 386 24.75 13.94 12.37
N PRO A 387 24.54 13.11 13.40
CA PRO A 387 25.62 12.47 14.15
C PRO A 387 26.42 11.45 13.32
N LYS A 388 25.85 10.93 12.25
CA LYS A 388 26.48 10.00 11.30
C LYS A 388 25.90 10.20 9.90
N ALA A 389 26.63 9.75 8.89
CA ALA A 389 26.12 9.68 7.52
C ALA A 389 24.92 8.74 7.43
N VAL A 390 23.94 9.12 6.59
CA VAL A 390 22.75 8.32 6.29
C VAL A 390 22.50 8.29 4.78
N PRO A 391 21.88 7.26 4.24
CA PRO A 391 21.52 7.20 2.82
C PRO A 391 20.59 8.35 2.42
N SER A 392 20.60 8.69 1.14
CA SER A 392 19.55 9.55 0.58
C SER A 392 18.17 8.89 0.78
N HIS A 393 17.14 9.72 0.84
CA HIS A 393 15.76 9.32 1.19
C HIS A 393 15.57 8.81 2.63
N SER A 394 16.58 8.96 3.52
CA SER A 394 16.34 8.85 4.96
C SER A 394 15.35 9.92 5.42
N ILE A 395 14.55 9.57 6.39
CA ILE A 395 13.43 10.37 6.89
C ILE A 395 13.77 10.92 8.28
N LEU A 396 13.57 12.20 8.48
CA LEU A 396 13.52 12.81 9.79
C LEU A 396 12.06 12.91 10.22
N ARG A 397 11.74 12.39 11.40
CA ARG A 397 10.38 12.37 11.94
C ARG A 397 10.38 12.70 13.43
N ARG A 398 9.21 13.03 13.96
CA ARG A 398 9.01 13.22 15.40
C ARG A 398 7.72 12.56 15.87
N ASN A 399 7.71 12.20 17.15
CA ASN A 399 6.48 11.79 17.82
C ASN A 399 5.65 13.05 18.13
N VAL A 400 4.39 13.04 17.73
CA VAL A 400 3.42 14.09 18.01
C VAL A 400 2.05 13.44 18.16
N ASP A 401 1.36 13.71 19.23
CA ASP A 401 -0.02 13.25 19.36
C ASP A 401 -0.95 14.14 18.52
N LEU A 402 -1.31 13.66 17.33
CA LEU A 402 -2.25 14.32 16.43
C LEU A 402 -3.68 13.78 16.57
N SER A 403 -3.92 12.83 17.47
CA SER A 403 -5.25 12.21 17.65
C SER A 403 -6.25 13.15 18.32
N ALA A 404 -5.78 14.26 18.90
CA ALA A 404 -6.60 15.26 19.60
C ALA A 404 -7.07 16.45 18.72
N LYS A 405 -6.78 16.46 17.40
CA LYS A 405 -7.18 17.55 16.48
C LYS A 405 -8.28 17.13 15.55
#